data_0f938eff46a9a063064a0d949e82e071
#
_entry.id   0f938eff46a9a063064a0d949e82e071
#
_cell.length_a   1.000
_cell.length_b   1.000
_cell.length_c   1.000
_cell.angle_alpha   90.00
_cell.angle_beta   90.00
_cell.angle_gamma   90.00
#
_symmetry.space_group_name_H-M   'P 1'
#
loop_
_entity.id
_entity.type
_entity.pdbx_description
1 polymer ?
#
loop_
_entity_poly.entity_id
_entity_poly.type
_entity_poly.pdbx_seq_one_letter_code
_entity_poly.pdbx_strand_id
1 'polypeptide(L)'
;EVLRIMPLYRRVLDSLLPVRDTGIRLKVPVGFRTLTADVWHCEKPGPTTYFIRRDEFFDRSHLYNLPDRDYDDNFERFIFFQKAAVALLDHLGARVDIVHANDWQTGLVPLYLEHGVHGRARGRQEKTVFTIHNLAFQGIFPGSEYASTNLPFSCFSIESLEYYGKVNCLKAGVTSADAVTTVSRTYAEEIQQEGGGYGLHGLLHAVRGKLTGIVNGIDHEEWDPTHDPHLA
;
A
#
# COMPACT_ATOMS: atom_id res chain seq x y z
N GLU A 1 6.37 19.03 -1.97
CA GLU A 1 5.13 18.69 -2.71
C GLU A 1 4.75 17.26 -2.42
N VAL A 2 3.44 16.97 -2.31
CA VAL A 2 2.91 15.62 -2.04
C VAL A 2 2.01 15.20 -3.19
N LEU A 3 2.25 14.00 -3.70
CA LEU A 3 1.40 13.31 -4.66
C LEU A 3 0.78 12.08 -3.97
N ARG A 4 -0.53 11.94 -4.02
CA ARG A 4 -1.23 10.76 -3.49
C ARG A 4 -1.72 9.87 -4.63
N ILE A 5 -1.60 8.56 -4.43
CA ILE A 5 -2.16 7.56 -5.34
C ILE A 5 -2.98 6.58 -4.52
N MET A 6 -4.23 6.37 -4.89
CA MET A 6 -5.13 5.44 -4.20
C MET A 6 -6.08 4.77 -5.20
N PRO A 7 -6.70 3.64 -4.82
CA PRO A 7 -7.75 3.04 -5.64
C PRO A 7 -8.96 3.98 -5.75
N LEU A 8 -9.63 3.98 -6.90
CA LEU A 8 -10.90 4.68 -7.08
C LEU A 8 -12.04 3.81 -6.51
N TYR A 9 -12.23 3.86 -5.20
CA TYR A 9 -13.31 3.15 -4.54
C TYR A 9 -14.67 3.77 -4.83
N ARG A 10 -15.75 2.96 -4.80
CA ARG A 10 -17.14 3.44 -4.93
C ARG A 10 -17.42 4.64 -4.02
N ARG A 11 -16.97 4.62 -2.78
CA ARG A 11 -17.15 5.75 -1.84
C ARG A 11 -16.60 7.08 -2.34
N VAL A 12 -15.54 7.05 -3.15
CA VAL A 12 -15.01 8.27 -3.79
C VAL A 12 -15.94 8.74 -4.89
N LEU A 13 -16.49 7.83 -5.70
CA LEU A 13 -17.45 8.14 -6.75
C LEU A 13 -18.77 8.65 -6.20
N ASP A 14 -19.22 8.10 -5.06
CA ASP A 14 -20.45 8.51 -4.37
C ASP A 14 -20.28 9.81 -3.56
N SER A 15 -19.05 10.29 -3.41
CA SER A 15 -18.75 11.54 -2.70
C SER A 15 -18.89 12.76 -3.62
N LEU A 16 -18.90 13.97 -3.02
CA LEU A 16 -18.90 15.23 -3.78
C LEU A 16 -17.50 15.64 -4.27
N LEU A 17 -16.51 14.74 -4.22
CA LEU A 17 -15.18 15.06 -4.72
C LEU A 17 -15.18 15.22 -6.25
N PRO A 18 -14.62 16.32 -6.79
CA PRO A 18 -14.55 16.57 -8.22
C PRO A 18 -13.45 15.69 -8.86
N VAL A 19 -13.77 14.42 -9.12
CA VAL A 19 -12.85 13.48 -9.76
C VAL A 19 -13.14 13.37 -11.24
N ARG A 20 -12.09 13.37 -12.06
CA ARG A 20 -12.17 13.30 -13.52
C ARG A 20 -11.18 12.31 -14.13
N ASP A 21 -11.57 11.73 -15.24
CA ASP A 21 -10.70 10.90 -16.08
C ASP A 21 -9.60 11.76 -16.70
N THR A 22 -8.34 11.36 -16.50
CA THR A 22 -7.17 12.03 -17.10
C THR A 22 -6.92 11.62 -18.55
N GLY A 23 -7.59 10.58 -19.05
CA GLY A 23 -7.28 9.93 -20.33
C GLY A 23 -6.08 8.98 -20.28
N ILE A 24 -5.32 8.92 -19.19
CA ILE A 24 -4.18 7.99 -19.04
C ILE A 24 -4.69 6.56 -18.87
N ARG A 25 -4.13 5.64 -19.66
CA ARG A 25 -4.43 4.20 -19.63
C ARG A 25 -3.14 3.42 -19.51
N LEU A 26 -2.93 2.78 -18.35
CA LEU A 26 -1.72 2.01 -18.05
C LEU A 26 -1.94 0.53 -18.30
N LYS A 27 -0.96 -0.14 -18.88
CA LYS A 27 -0.95 -1.60 -19.03
C LYS A 27 -0.22 -2.22 -17.86
N VAL A 28 -0.93 -3.02 -17.08
CA VAL A 28 -0.46 -3.60 -15.82
C VAL A 28 -0.45 -5.13 -15.93
N PRO A 29 0.73 -5.78 -15.91
CA PRO A 29 0.81 -7.23 -15.90
C PRO A 29 0.39 -7.77 -14.54
N VAL A 30 -0.45 -8.80 -14.51
CA VAL A 30 -0.83 -9.56 -13.32
C VAL A 30 -0.82 -11.04 -13.69
N GLY A 31 0.22 -11.75 -13.26
CA GLY A 31 0.49 -13.11 -13.73
C GLY A 31 0.67 -13.13 -15.25
N PHE A 32 -0.13 -13.95 -15.92
CA PHE A 32 -0.12 -14.09 -17.37
C PHE A 32 -1.04 -13.10 -18.11
N ARG A 33 -1.80 -12.28 -17.37
CA ARG A 33 -2.73 -11.32 -17.94
C ARG A 33 -2.14 -9.91 -17.93
N THR A 34 -2.56 -9.10 -18.90
CA THR A 34 -2.33 -7.65 -18.86
C THR A 34 -3.66 -6.95 -18.68
N LEU A 35 -3.80 -6.25 -17.59
CA LEU A 35 -5.00 -5.49 -17.25
C LEU A 35 -4.78 -4.01 -17.57
N THR A 36 -5.88 -3.27 -17.80
CA THR A 36 -5.80 -1.83 -17.99
C THR A 36 -6.20 -1.12 -16.70
N ALA A 37 -5.39 -0.15 -16.27
CA ALA A 37 -5.69 0.79 -15.22
C ALA A 37 -6.04 2.14 -15.83
N ASP A 38 -7.24 2.64 -15.60
CA ASP A 38 -7.63 3.99 -15.94
C ASP A 38 -7.22 4.94 -14.81
N VAL A 39 -6.61 6.07 -15.15
CA VAL A 39 -6.14 7.03 -14.16
C VAL A 39 -7.09 8.21 -14.09
N TRP A 40 -7.57 8.48 -12.90
CA TRP A 40 -8.41 9.63 -12.58
C TRP A 40 -7.66 10.56 -11.64
N HIS A 41 -8.05 11.84 -11.55
CA HIS A 41 -7.50 12.78 -10.58
C HIS A 41 -8.59 13.60 -9.89
N CYS A 42 -8.27 14.16 -8.72
CA CYS A 42 -9.11 15.09 -8.00
C CYS A 42 -8.71 16.53 -8.34
N GLU A 43 -9.68 17.36 -8.73
CA GLU A 43 -9.49 18.78 -9.06
C GLU A 43 -9.59 19.70 -7.82
N LYS A 44 -9.77 19.13 -6.63
CA LYS A 44 -9.86 19.93 -5.40
C LYS A 44 -8.47 20.50 -5.03
N PRO A 45 -8.38 21.76 -4.53
CA PRO A 45 -7.15 22.28 -3.97
C PRO A 45 -6.57 21.37 -2.88
N GLY A 46 -5.25 21.26 -2.84
CA GLY A 46 -4.53 20.41 -1.89
C GLY A 46 -3.48 19.54 -2.58
N PRO A 47 -2.99 18.50 -1.94
CA PRO A 47 -2.07 17.55 -2.56
C PRO A 47 -2.67 16.89 -3.80
N THR A 48 -1.92 16.86 -4.90
CA THR A 48 -2.34 16.21 -6.14
C THR A 48 -2.69 14.75 -5.84
N THR A 49 -3.94 14.37 -6.13
CA THR A 49 -4.43 13.03 -5.84
C THR A 49 -4.86 12.35 -7.12
N TYR A 50 -4.19 11.24 -7.44
CA TYR A 50 -4.56 10.34 -8.53
C TYR A 50 -5.27 9.11 -7.98
N PHE A 51 -6.21 8.61 -8.77
CA PHE A 51 -6.96 7.41 -8.49
C PHE A 51 -6.76 6.38 -9.59
N ILE A 52 -6.51 5.14 -9.18
CA ILE A 52 -6.44 4.00 -10.08
C ILE A 52 -7.83 3.37 -10.17
N ARG A 53 -8.46 3.48 -11.32
CA ARG A 53 -9.77 2.93 -11.59
C ARG A 53 -9.66 1.56 -12.25
N ARG A 54 -10.39 0.63 -11.71
CA ARG A 54 -10.79 -0.65 -12.30
C ARG A 54 -12.02 -1.14 -11.54
N ASP A 55 -13.18 -0.99 -12.17
CA ASP A 55 -14.48 -1.16 -11.50
C ASP A 55 -14.64 -2.57 -10.92
N GLU A 56 -14.16 -3.62 -11.62
CA GLU A 56 -14.16 -5.00 -11.12
C GLU A 56 -13.48 -5.15 -9.76
N PHE A 57 -12.46 -4.34 -9.48
CA PHE A 57 -11.67 -4.40 -8.27
C PHE A 57 -12.10 -3.40 -7.21
N PHE A 58 -12.52 -2.21 -7.57
CA PHE A 58 -12.65 -1.10 -6.62
C PHE A 58 -14.04 -0.48 -6.55
N ASP A 59 -14.91 -0.70 -7.55
CA ASP A 59 -16.30 -0.27 -7.48
C ASP A 59 -17.15 -1.31 -6.74
N ARG A 60 -16.94 -1.43 -5.42
CA ARG A 60 -17.57 -2.41 -4.54
C ARG A 60 -18.18 -1.75 -3.32
N SER A 61 -19.14 -2.43 -2.69
CA SER A 61 -19.85 -1.93 -1.50
C SER A 61 -18.93 -1.73 -0.28
N HIS A 62 -17.88 -2.53 -0.15
CA HIS A 62 -16.91 -2.46 0.94
C HIS A 62 -15.49 -2.35 0.40
N LEU A 63 -14.55 -1.87 1.23
CA LEU A 63 -13.17 -1.63 0.79
C LEU A 63 -12.36 -2.94 0.66
N TYR A 64 -12.44 -3.82 1.65
CA TYR A 64 -11.56 -4.98 1.77
C TYR A 64 -12.29 -6.31 1.92
N ASN A 65 -13.51 -6.29 2.46
CA ASN A 65 -14.23 -7.49 2.88
C ASN A 65 -15.72 -7.36 2.62
N LEU A 66 -16.39 -8.49 2.59
CA LEU A 66 -17.83 -8.63 2.79
C LEU A 66 -18.11 -8.68 4.30
N PRO A 67 -19.39 -8.63 4.74
CA PRO A 67 -19.71 -8.68 6.17
C PRO A 67 -19.18 -9.91 6.91
N ASP A 68 -19.03 -11.03 6.22
CA ASP A 68 -18.66 -12.34 6.76
C ASP A 68 -17.28 -12.86 6.35
N ARG A 69 -16.64 -12.24 5.35
CA ARG A 69 -15.35 -12.70 4.81
C ARG A 69 -14.64 -11.62 4.00
N ASP A 70 -13.35 -11.81 3.80
CA ASP A 70 -12.58 -11.03 2.85
C ASP A 70 -13.00 -11.31 1.41
N TYR A 71 -12.72 -10.39 0.48
CA TYR A 71 -12.85 -10.68 -0.95
C TYR A 71 -11.79 -11.70 -1.37
N ASP A 72 -12.22 -12.74 -2.08
CA ASP A 72 -11.35 -13.83 -2.52
C ASP A 72 -10.21 -13.35 -3.45
N ASP A 73 -10.42 -12.24 -4.17
CA ASP A 73 -9.46 -11.66 -5.10
C ASP A 73 -8.62 -10.51 -4.49
N ASN A 74 -8.58 -10.38 -3.16
CA ASN A 74 -7.84 -9.32 -2.50
C ASN A 74 -6.35 -9.29 -2.89
N PHE A 75 -5.71 -10.44 -3.07
CA PHE A 75 -4.32 -10.49 -3.51
C PHE A 75 -4.17 -9.87 -4.89
N GLU A 76 -4.94 -10.33 -5.87
CA GLU A 76 -4.86 -9.87 -7.25
C GLU A 76 -5.15 -8.37 -7.40
N ARG A 77 -6.22 -7.88 -6.75
CA ARG A 77 -6.64 -6.48 -6.88
C ARG A 77 -5.62 -5.52 -6.28
N PHE A 78 -4.94 -5.89 -5.18
CA PHE A 78 -3.90 -5.03 -4.61
C PHE A 78 -2.54 -5.21 -5.27
N ILE A 79 -2.20 -6.37 -5.84
CA ILE A 79 -1.07 -6.51 -6.77
C ILE A 79 -1.26 -5.57 -7.98
N PHE A 80 -2.45 -5.59 -8.58
CA PHE A 80 -2.78 -4.68 -9.67
C PHE A 80 -2.62 -3.21 -9.27
N PHE A 81 -3.17 -2.81 -8.12
CA PHE A 81 -3.08 -1.43 -7.64
C PHE A 81 -1.63 -0.97 -7.47
N GLN A 82 -0.82 -1.75 -6.77
CA GLN A 82 0.58 -1.41 -6.49
C GLN A 82 1.38 -1.22 -7.79
N LYS A 83 1.21 -2.13 -8.73
CA LYS A 83 1.86 -2.05 -10.04
C LYS A 83 1.37 -0.85 -10.85
N ALA A 84 0.06 -0.57 -10.83
CA ALA A 84 -0.50 0.60 -11.50
C ALA A 84 0.05 1.90 -10.90
N ALA A 85 0.21 1.96 -9.58
CA ALA A 85 0.79 3.12 -8.90
C ALA A 85 2.25 3.36 -9.31
N VAL A 86 3.08 2.31 -9.37
CA VAL A 86 4.47 2.43 -9.83
C VAL A 86 4.54 2.78 -11.31
N ALA A 87 3.69 2.16 -12.15
CA ALA A 87 3.62 2.48 -13.58
C ALA A 87 3.15 3.93 -13.83
N LEU A 88 2.30 4.47 -12.97
CA LEU A 88 1.88 5.87 -13.04
C LEU A 88 3.05 6.81 -12.74
N LEU A 89 3.87 6.53 -11.73
CA LEU A 89 5.08 7.34 -11.45
C LEU A 89 6.00 7.39 -12.67
N ASP A 90 6.22 6.25 -13.33
CA ASP A 90 7.02 6.18 -14.56
C ASP A 90 6.40 6.97 -15.71
N HIS A 91 5.07 6.84 -15.88
CA HIS A 91 4.33 7.56 -16.93
C HIS A 91 4.39 9.07 -16.76
N LEU A 92 4.27 9.55 -15.52
CA LEU A 92 4.33 10.98 -15.21
C LEU A 92 5.75 11.56 -15.35
N GLY A 93 6.78 10.71 -15.40
CA GLY A 93 8.18 11.16 -15.35
C GLY A 93 8.50 11.97 -14.09
N ALA A 94 7.72 11.74 -13.02
CA ALA A 94 7.84 12.50 -11.79
C ALA A 94 9.17 12.18 -11.08
N ARG A 95 9.95 13.21 -10.77
CA ARG A 95 11.10 13.06 -9.89
C ARG A 95 10.60 12.99 -8.45
N VAL A 96 10.63 11.78 -7.89
CA VAL A 96 10.16 11.48 -6.54
C VAL A 96 11.35 11.18 -5.64
N ASP A 97 11.46 11.86 -4.50
CA ASP A 97 12.52 11.62 -3.52
C ASP A 97 12.15 10.45 -2.61
N ILE A 98 10.88 10.40 -2.18
CA ILE A 98 10.38 9.39 -1.24
C ILE A 98 9.06 8.81 -1.74
N VAL A 99 8.96 7.49 -1.75
CA VAL A 99 7.69 6.76 -1.92
C VAL A 99 7.26 6.21 -0.56
N HIS A 100 6.10 6.66 -0.09
CA HIS A 100 5.53 6.25 1.18
C HIS A 100 4.40 5.25 0.96
N ALA A 101 4.63 4.01 1.33
CA ALA A 101 3.69 2.90 1.24
C ALA A 101 3.04 2.62 2.61
N ASN A 102 1.76 2.24 2.63
CA ASN A 102 0.97 2.06 3.85
C ASN A 102 0.29 0.70 3.86
N ASP A 103 0.52 -0.07 4.91
CA ASP A 103 -0.06 -1.38 5.18
C ASP A 103 0.16 -2.43 4.07
N TRP A 104 -0.38 -3.63 4.27
CA TRP A 104 -0.18 -4.78 3.39
C TRP A 104 -0.64 -4.52 1.94
N GLN A 105 -1.63 -3.66 1.74
CA GLN A 105 -2.15 -3.30 0.43
C GLN A 105 -1.12 -2.63 -0.48
N THR A 106 -0.04 -2.12 0.10
CA THR A 106 1.06 -1.47 -0.61
C THR A 106 2.43 -2.08 -0.29
N GLY A 107 2.44 -3.24 0.39
CA GLY A 107 3.66 -3.83 0.93
C GLY A 107 4.68 -4.28 -0.13
N LEU A 108 4.25 -4.55 -1.38
CA LEU A 108 5.17 -4.92 -2.45
C LEU A 108 5.69 -3.72 -3.26
N VAL A 109 5.22 -2.49 -2.98
CA VAL A 109 5.69 -1.29 -3.70
C VAL A 109 7.20 -1.15 -3.68
N PRO A 110 7.92 -1.32 -2.55
CA PRO A 110 9.39 -1.24 -2.55
C PRO A 110 10.04 -2.24 -3.50
N LEU A 111 9.52 -3.46 -3.58
CA LEU A 111 10.00 -4.49 -4.52
C LEU A 111 9.72 -4.11 -5.98
N TYR A 112 8.55 -3.53 -6.28
CA TYR A 112 8.24 -3.07 -7.63
C TYR A 112 9.07 -1.87 -8.07
N LEU A 113 9.47 -1.00 -7.16
CA LEU A 113 10.40 0.08 -7.44
C LEU A 113 11.80 -0.45 -7.79
N GLU A 114 12.22 -1.54 -7.15
CA GLU A 114 13.51 -2.17 -7.40
C GLU A 114 13.51 -3.04 -8.68
N HIS A 115 12.53 -3.94 -8.80
CA HIS A 115 12.49 -4.95 -9.86
C HIS A 115 11.66 -4.55 -11.08
N GLY A 116 10.91 -3.44 -10.99
CA GLY A 116 9.98 -3.00 -12.03
C GLY A 116 8.71 -3.86 -12.11
N VAL A 117 7.65 -3.26 -12.62
CA VAL A 117 6.33 -3.92 -12.76
C VAL A 117 6.30 -5.00 -13.84
N HIS A 118 7.26 -4.99 -14.75
CA HIS A 118 7.43 -5.97 -15.84
C HIS A 118 8.58 -6.96 -15.58
N GLY A 119 9.09 -7.05 -14.34
CA GLY A 119 10.24 -7.90 -14.00
C GLY A 119 11.56 -7.42 -14.59
N ARG A 120 11.66 -6.17 -14.99
CA ARG A 120 12.90 -5.52 -15.44
C ARG A 120 13.30 -4.49 -14.40
N ALA A 121 14.51 -4.62 -13.88
CA ALA A 121 15.05 -3.69 -12.89
C ALA A 121 14.91 -2.23 -13.39
N ARG A 122 14.31 -1.39 -12.57
CA ARG A 122 14.01 0.00 -12.88
C ARG A 122 15.19 0.92 -12.55
N GLY A 123 16.12 0.45 -11.71
CA GLY A 123 17.18 1.32 -11.18
C GLY A 123 16.59 2.35 -10.20
N ARG A 124 16.05 1.86 -9.08
CA ARG A 124 15.43 2.68 -8.03
C ARG A 124 16.32 3.86 -7.62
N GLN A 125 15.77 5.06 -7.69
CA GLN A 125 16.40 6.29 -7.20
C GLN A 125 15.70 6.82 -5.94
N GLU A 126 14.43 6.50 -5.77
CA GLU A 126 13.59 6.93 -4.66
C GLU A 126 13.94 6.17 -3.38
N LYS A 127 13.84 6.85 -2.24
CA LYS A 127 13.80 6.19 -0.93
C LYS A 127 12.39 5.74 -0.60
N THR A 128 12.26 4.70 0.19
CA THR A 128 10.97 4.13 0.56
C THR A 128 10.73 4.19 2.06
N VAL A 129 9.53 4.63 2.43
CA VAL A 129 9.00 4.55 3.80
C VAL A 129 7.80 3.60 3.77
N PHE A 130 7.76 2.67 4.71
CA PHE A 130 6.63 1.75 4.87
C PHE A 130 6.01 1.94 6.26
N THR A 131 4.71 2.27 6.31
CA THR A 131 3.98 2.44 7.56
C THR A 131 3.10 1.25 7.88
N ILE A 132 3.22 0.75 9.11
CA ILE A 132 2.35 -0.26 9.71
C ILE A 132 1.31 0.47 10.56
N HIS A 133 0.04 0.48 10.14
CA HIS A 133 -1.05 1.03 10.95
C HIS A 133 -1.63 -0.02 11.90
N ASN A 134 -1.77 -1.26 11.43
CA ASN A 134 -2.23 -2.37 12.25
C ASN A 134 -1.58 -3.69 11.81
N LEU A 135 -0.67 -4.22 12.64
CA LEU A 135 0.10 -5.43 12.36
C LEU A 135 -0.76 -6.72 12.29
N ALA A 136 -1.97 -6.70 12.86
CA ALA A 136 -2.88 -7.84 12.77
C ALA A 136 -3.30 -8.16 11.32
N PHE A 137 -3.29 -7.16 10.44
CA PHE A 137 -3.63 -7.30 9.02
C PHE A 137 -2.37 -7.35 8.17
N GLN A 138 -1.93 -8.55 7.81
CA GLN A 138 -0.65 -8.77 7.15
C GLN A 138 -0.75 -9.00 5.64
N GLY A 139 -1.94 -9.30 5.11
CA GLY A 139 -2.11 -9.68 3.72
C GLY A 139 -1.34 -10.96 3.41
N ILE A 140 -1.76 -12.06 4.06
CA ILE A 140 -1.16 -13.39 3.90
C ILE A 140 -1.98 -14.18 2.89
N PHE A 141 -1.35 -14.61 1.80
CA PHE A 141 -2.00 -15.31 0.69
C PHE A 141 -1.26 -16.60 0.34
N PRO A 142 -1.92 -17.58 -0.31
CA PRO A 142 -1.28 -18.81 -0.74
C PRO A 142 -0.03 -18.56 -1.58
N GLY A 143 1.04 -19.32 -1.35
CA GLY A 143 2.28 -19.22 -2.15
C GLY A 143 2.07 -19.53 -3.63
N SER A 144 1.04 -20.31 -3.98
CA SER A 144 0.65 -20.57 -5.37
C SER A 144 0.24 -19.31 -6.13
N GLU A 145 -0.18 -18.25 -5.44
CA GLU A 145 -0.56 -16.98 -6.06
C GLU A 145 0.64 -16.08 -6.37
N TYR A 146 1.84 -16.44 -5.88
CA TYR A 146 3.07 -15.64 -6.07
C TYR A 146 3.32 -15.25 -7.53
N ALA A 147 3.02 -16.14 -8.48
CA ALA A 147 3.19 -15.88 -9.91
C ALA A 147 2.45 -14.61 -10.39
N SER A 148 1.34 -14.23 -9.73
CA SER A 148 0.58 -13.02 -10.05
C SER A 148 1.37 -11.74 -9.80
N THR A 149 2.39 -11.79 -8.95
CA THR A 149 3.25 -10.64 -8.66
C THR A 149 4.15 -10.26 -9.82
N ASN A 150 4.53 -11.21 -10.68
CA ASN A 150 5.59 -11.08 -11.69
C ASN A 150 6.97 -10.66 -11.14
N LEU A 151 7.18 -10.77 -9.83
CA LEU A 151 8.49 -10.56 -9.21
C LEU A 151 9.42 -11.73 -9.50
N PRO A 152 10.75 -11.51 -9.54
CA PRO A 152 11.74 -12.60 -9.63
C PRO A 152 11.56 -13.59 -8.49
N PHE A 153 11.75 -14.90 -8.77
CA PHE A 153 11.56 -15.92 -7.75
C PHE A 153 12.49 -15.76 -6.52
N SER A 154 13.61 -15.07 -6.68
CA SER A 154 14.49 -14.68 -5.58
C SER A 154 13.82 -13.83 -4.50
N CYS A 155 12.73 -13.13 -4.82
CA CYS A 155 11.92 -12.39 -3.84
C CYS A 155 11.05 -13.32 -2.98
N PHE A 156 10.79 -14.56 -3.40
CA PHE A 156 10.08 -15.56 -2.60
C PHE A 156 11.07 -16.28 -1.67
N SER A 157 11.60 -15.54 -0.71
CA SER A 157 12.56 -16.03 0.27
C SER A 157 12.19 -15.61 1.69
N ILE A 158 12.75 -16.28 2.68
CA ILE A 158 12.53 -15.99 4.12
C ILE A 158 13.00 -14.57 4.47
N GLU A 159 14.01 -14.06 3.79
CA GLU A 159 14.54 -12.70 3.99
C GLU A 159 13.65 -11.63 3.37
N SER A 160 12.69 -12.01 2.52
CA SER A 160 11.81 -11.08 1.82
C SER A 160 10.33 -11.34 2.19
N LEU A 161 9.53 -11.85 1.26
CA LEU A 161 8.07 -11.92 1.42
C LEU A 161 7.54 -13.32 1.77
N GLU A 162 8.37 -14.36 1.68
CA GLU A 162 7.92 -15.71 2.02
C GLU A 162 7.63 -15.83 3.52
N TYR A 163 6.52 -16.48 3.86
CA TYR A 163 6.08 -16.70 5.23
C TYR A 163 5.38 -18.06 5.36
N TYR A 164 6.12 -19.07 5.83
CA TYR A 164 5.63 -20.45 5.99
C TYR A 164 4.97 -20.99 4.71
N GLY A 165 5.61 -20.85 3.57
CA GLY A 165 5.11 -21.30 2.25
C GLY A 165 4.04 -20.38 1.65
N LYS A 166 3.76 -19.23 2.27
CA LYS A 166 2.78 -18.23 1.82
C LYS A 166 3.47 -16.92 1.45
N VAL A 167 2.75 -16.05 0.76
CA VAL A 167 3.13 -14.65 0.55
C VAL A 167 2.63 -13.83 1.73
N ASN A 168 3.49 -13.02 2.34
CA ASN A 168 3.09 -12.02 3.33
C ASN A 168 3.46 -10.63 2.81
N CYS A 169 2.43 -9.86 2.40
CA CYS A 169 2.63 -8.55 1.79
C CYS A 169 3.19 -7.51 2.76
N LEU A 170 2.75 -7.53 4.02
CA LEU A 170 3.27 -6.61 5.04
C LEU A 170 4.74 -6.91 5.34
N LYS A 171 5.11 -8.19 5.46
CA LYS A 171 6.50 -8.61 5.61
C LYS A 171 7.37 -8.07 4.49
N ALA A 172 6.91 -8.13 3.24
CA ALA A 172 7.62 -7.58 2.08
C ALA A 172 7.92 -6.08 2.27
N GLY A 173 6.94 -5.29 2.70
CA GLY A 173 7.12 -3.87 2.99
C GLY A 173 8.16 -3.62 4.08
N VAL A 174 8.07 -4.38 5.18
CA VAL A 174 9.01 -4.28 6.31
C VAL A 174 10.44 -4.62 5.90
N THR A 175 10.64 -5.68 5.13
CA THR A 175 11.99 -6.12 4.74
C THR A 175 12.62 -5.19 3.70
N SER A 176 11.84 -4.72 2.73
CA SER A 176 12.36 -4.08 1.51
C SER A 176 12.37 -2.54 1.56
N ALA A 177 11.64 -1.90 2.49
CA ALA A 177 11.66 -0.45 2.63
C ALA A 177 12.96 0.05 3.28
N ASP A 178 13.38 1.29 2.94
CA ASP A 178 14.54 1.94 3.56
C ASP A 178 14.25 2.33 5.02
N ALA A 179 13.03 2.77 5.33
CA ALA A 179 12.56 3.05 6.68
C ALA A 179 11.19 2.45 6.92
N VAL A 180 10.93 2.03 8.15
CA VAL A 180 9.65 1.50 8.60
C VAL A 180 9.10 2.40 9.70
N THR A 181 7.83 2.75 9.62
CA THR A 181 7.16 3.51 10.67
C THR A 181 5.93 2.79 11.19
N THR A 182 5.49 3.16 12.38
CA THR A 182 4.22 2.75 12.94
C THR A 182 3.60 3.88 13.75
N VAL A 183 2.37 3.72 14.22
CA VAL A 183 1.48 4.81 14.65
C VAL A 183 1.72 5.33 16.07
N SER A 184 2.67 4.77 16.83
CA SER A 184 3.13 5.36 18.11
C SER A 184 4.47 4.77 18.53
N ARG A 185 5.17 5.46 19.45
CA ARG A 185 6.41 4.95 20.06
C ARG A 185 6.15 3.66 20.83
N THR A 186 5.11 3.64 21.65
CA THR A 186 4.70 2.47 22.40
C THR A 186 4.38 1.30 21.49
N TYR A 187 3.61 1.54 20.42
CA TYR A 187 3.28 0.48 19.47
C TYR A 187 4.52 -0.06 18.75
N ALA A 188 5.51 0.79 18.44
CA ALA A 188 6.77 0.32 17.88
C ALA A 188 7.52 -0.65 18.80
N GLU A 189 7.39 -0.50 20.13
CA GLU A 189 7.95 -1.41 21.13
C GLU A 189 7.11 -2.68 21.27
N GLU A 190 5.79 -2.55 21.33
CA GLU A 190 4.83 -3.66 21.49
C GLU A 190 4.92 -4.67 20.34
N ILE A 191 4.98 -4.22 19.08
CA ILE A 191 5.03 -5.11 17.90
C ILE A 191 6.34 -5.90 17.79
N GLN A 192 7.37 -5.56 18.53
CA GLN A 192 8.63 -6.31 18.66
C GLN A 192 8.53 -7.42 19.71
N GLN A 193 7.43 -7.52 20.47
CA GLN A 193 7.20 -8.53 21.49
C GLN A 193 6.31 -9.66 20.94
N GLU A 194 6.42 -10.84 21.51
CA GLU A 194 5.66 -12.02 21.10
C GLU A 194 4.14 -11.77 21.13
N GLY A 195 3.64 -11.13 22.18
CA GLY A 195 2.20 -10.84 22.34
C GLY A 195 1.64 -9.82 21.37
N GLY A 196 2.44 -8.84 20.89
CA GLY A 196 2.01 -7.78 19.95
C GLY A 196 2.46 -8.00 18.52
N GLY A 197 3.37 -8.93 18.29
CA GLY A 197 4.06 -9.09 17.00
C GLY A 197 3.40 -9.97 15.96
N TYR A 198 2.29 -10.64 16.30
CA TYR A 198 1.51 -11.47 15.37
C TYR A 198 2.36 -12.40 14.49
N GLY A 199 3.42 -13.00 15.08
CA GLY A 199 4.38 -13.88 14.38
C GLY A 199 5.50 -13.16 13.62
N LEU A 200 5.51 -11.82 13.58
CA LEU A 200 6.56 -11.01 12.96
C LEU A 200 7.49 -10.32 13.98
N HIS A 201 7.30 -10.54 15.30
CA HIS A 201 8.10 -9.88 16.34
C HIS A 201 9.61 -10.05 16.15
N GLY A 202 10.07 -11.24 15.81
CA GLY A 202 11.49 -11.51 15.54
C GLY A 202 12.05 -10.69 14.38
N LEU A 203 11.28 -10.58 13.27
CA LEU A 203 11.61 -9.73 12.14
C LEU A 203 11.67 -8.26 12.54
N LEU A 204 10.61 -7.77 13.23
CA LEU A 204 10.53 -6.37 13.64
C LEU A 204 11.64 -5.99 14.60
N HIS A 205 12.01 -6.91 15.52
CA HIS A 205 13.17 -6.73 16.38
C HIS A 205 14.49 -6.69 15.57
N ALA A 206 14.64 -7.55 14.56
CA ALA A 206 15.83 -7.55 13.71
C ALA A 206 15.98 -6.23 12.92
N VAL A 207 14.87 -5.62 12.48
CA VAL A 207 14.87 -4.35 11.73
C VAL A 207 14.65 -3.11 12.60
N ARG A 208 14.76 -3.23 13.92
CA ARG A 208 14.51 -2.11 14.86
C ARG A 208 15.30 -0.84 14.57
N GLY A 209 16.47 -0.97 13.93
CA GLY A 209 17.30 0.18 13.55
C GLY A 209 16.69 1.09 12.50
N LYS A 210 15.68 0.60 11.74
CA LYS A 210 14.92 1.39 10.77
C LYS A 210 13.43 1.52 11.12
N LEU A 211 12.99 1.04 12.31
CA LEU A 211 11.62 1.12 12.80
C LEU A 211 11.45 2.31 13.74
N THR A 212 10.50 3.19 13.44
CA THR A 212 10.21 4.38 14.25
C THR A 212 8.70 4.52 14.48
N GLY A 213 8.30 4.79 15.73
CA GLY A 213 6.92 5.12 16.06
C GLY A 213 6.63 6.61 15.91
N ILE A 214 5.66 6.96 15.08
CA ILE A 214 5.21 8.33 14.81
C ILE A 214 3.71 8.41 15.07
N VAL A 215 3.28 9.27 15.98
CA VAL A 215 1.86 9.46 16.29
C VAL A 215 1.15 10.12 15.10
N ASN A 216 -0.05 9.63 14.78
CA ASN A 216 -0.88 10.23 13.73
C ASN A 216 -1.21 11.69 14.06
N GLY A 217 -1.26 12.53 13.02
CA GLY A 217 -1.73 13.90 13.16
C GLY A 217 -3.23 13.96 13.46
N ILE A 218 -3.64 15.04 14.08
CA ILE A 218 -5.05 15.38 14.35
C ILE A 218 -5.35 16.67 13.61
N ASP A 219 -6.50 16.73 12.94
CA ASP A 219 -7.04 17.97 12.42
C ASP A 219 -7.59 18.79 13.58
N HIS A 220 -6.89 19.87 13.95
CA HIS A 220 -7.25 20.71 15.08
C HIS A 220 -8.46 21.63 14.79
N GLU A 221 -8.85 21.82 13.52
CA GLU A 221 -10.06 22.58 13.16
C GLU A 221 -11.29 21.70 13.29
N GLU A 222 -11.19 20.42 12.90
CA GLU A 222 -12.30 19.46 12.98
C GLU A 222 -12.49 18.92 14.42
N TRP A 223 -11.38 18.69 15.15
CA TRP A 223 -11.37 18.06 16.48
C TRP A 223 -11.04 19.06 17.60
N ASP A 224 -11.56 20.28 17.51
CA ASP A 224 -11.38 21.30 18.55
C ASP A 224 -12.47 21.19 19.65
N PRO A 225 -12.13 20.66 20.84
CA PRO A 225 -13.11 20.52 21.93
C PRO A 225 -13.62 21.86 22.47
N THR A 226 -12.95 22.98 22.14
CA THR A 226 -13.39 24.32 22.60
C THR A 226 -14.51 24.89 21.74
N HIS A 227 -14.70 24.36 20.52
CA HIS A 227 -15.71 24.77 19.57
C HIS A 227 -16.65 23.63 19.13
N ASP A 228 -16.57 22.48 19.78
CA ASP A 228 -17.42 21.33 19.45
C ASP A 228 -18.84 21.52 19.98
N PRO A 229 -19.86 21.64 19.10
CA PRO A 229 -21.24 21.84 19.52
C PRO A 229 -21.88 20.63 20.22
N HIS A 230 -21.21 19.47 20.21
CA HIS A 230 -21.67 18.24 20.85
C HIS A 230 -21.05 18.00 22.23
N LEU A 231 -20.09 18.82 22.64
CA LEU A 231 -19.50 18.79 23.99
C LEU A 231 -20.12 19.89 24.86
N ALA A 232 -20.57 19.53 26.05
CA ALA A 232 -21.14 20.43 27.04
C ALA A 232 -20.06 21.08 27.91
#